data_149810e653fbeb5f848ecc321303462c
#
_entry.id   149810e653fbeb5f848ecc321303462c
#
_cell.length_a   1.000
_cell.length_b   1.000
_cell.length_c   1.000
_cell.angle_alpha   90.00
_cell.angle_beta   90.00
_cell.angle_gamma   90.00
#
_symmetry.space_group_name_H-M   'P 1'
#
loop_
_entity.id
_entity.type
_entity.pdbx_description
1 polymer ?
#
loop_
_entity_poly.entity_id
_entity_poly.type
_entity_poly.pdbx_seq_one_letter_code
_entity_poly.pdbx_strand_id
1 'polypeptide(L)'
;MIGLPGDFTPPSRFVRAVAWSQTARPLEKSDEAIYELFRILDNFNVPLGAAEGSNSEQTNLKGMRSSTIWTSGWDLTQKVLYFHTQHNRRARQVTLNKIDFTGEEIAHIALDDKKEQDIKDITLNAR
;
A
#
# COMPACT_ATOMS: atom_id res chain seq x y z
N MET A 1 -21.93 8.72 2.19
CA MET A 1 -21.96 7.32 2.70
C MET A 1 -21.81 7.43 4.21
N ILE A 2 -22.88 7.11 4.94
CA ILE A 2 -22.92 7.24 6.41
C ILE A 2 -22.89 5.84 7.00
N GLY A 3 -22.05 5.61 8.01
CA GLY A 3 -22.10 4.39 8.82
C GLY A 3 -21.16 3.26 8.42
N LEU A 4 -20.11 3.51 7.63
CA LEU A 4 -19.06 2.50 7.46
C LEU A 4 -18.21 2.40 8.74
N PRO A 5 -17.90 1.18 9.21
CA PRO A 5 -17.06 1.00 10.39
C PRO A 5 -15.64 1.51 10.13
N GLY A 6 -15.09 2.28 11.08
CA GLY A 6 -13.80 2.96 10.93
C GLY A 6 -12.60 2.25 11.55
N ASP A 7 -12.82 1.18 12.33
CA ASP A 7 -11.73 0.48 13.01
C ASP A 7 -10.92 -0.44 12.08
N PHE A 8 -9.80 -0.98 12.58
CA PHE A 8 -8.88 -1.82 11.81
C PHE A 8 -9.15 -3.34 11.97
N THR A 9 -10.27 -3.74 12.57
CA THR A 9 -10.63 -5.16 12.69
C THR A 9 -10.91 -5.79 11.32
N PRO A 10 -10.68 -7.09 11.13
CA PRO A 10 -10.96 -7.78 9.87
C PRO A 10 -12.40 -7.59 9.36
N PRO A 11 -13.46 -7.71 10.19
CA PRO A 11 -14.83 -7.48 9.73
C PRO A 11 -15.04 -6.05 9.20
N SER A 12 -14.55 -5.05 9.92
CA SER A 12 -14.68 -3.64 9.52
C SER A 12 -13.96 -3.34 8.22
N ARG A 13 -12.78 -3.90 8.03
CA ARG A 13 -12.04 -3.78 6.76
C ARG A 13 -12.78 -4.45 5.62
N PHE A 14 -13.35 -5.63 5.85
CA PHE A 14 -14.13 -6.34 4.84
C PHE A 14 -15.34 -5.51 4.38
N VAL A 15 -16.13 -4.96 5.30
CA VAL A 15 -17.28 -4.12 4.98
C VAL A 15 -16.87 -2.91 4.12
N ARG A 16 -15.77 -2.24 4.47
CA ARG A 16 -15.25 -1.12 3.68
C ARG A 16 -14.80 -1.57 2.29
N ALA A 17 -14.09 -2.70 2.20
CA ALA A 17 -13.62 -3.23 0.92
C ALA A 17 -14.77 -3.53 -0.03
N VAL A 18 -15.82 -4.19 0.46
CA VAL A 18 -17.03 -4.47 -0.34
C VAL A 18 -17.70 -3.18 -0.79
N ALA A 19 -17.91 -2.23 0.13
CA ALA A 19 -18.57 -0.97 -0.19
C ALA A 19 -17.81 -0.19 -1.28
N TRP A 20 -16.50 -0.06 -1.15
CA TRP A 20 -15.71 0.71 -2.13
C TRP A 20 -15.49 -0.02 -3.43
N SER A 21 -15.36 -1.34 -3.44
CA SER A 21 -15.27 -2.09 -4.70
C SER A 21 -16.55 -1.96 -5.54
N GLN A 22 -17.72 -1.84 -4.90
CA GLN A 22 -18.99 -1.64 -5.58
C GLN A 22 -19.25 -0.19 -6.03
N THR A 23 -18.65 0.79 -5.32
CA THR A 23 -18.83 2.20 -5.62
C THR A 23 -17.69 2.82 -6.42
N ALA A 24 -16.61 2.09 -6.62
CA ALA A 24 -15.51 2.51 -7.49
C ALA A 24 -16.03 2.76 -8.91
N ARG A 25 -15.64 3.90 -9.48
CA ARG A 25 -16.03 4.22 -10.86
C ARG A 25 -15.17 3.43 -11.84
N PRO A 26 -15.75 2.88 -12.90
CA PRO A 26 -14.96 2.33 -13.98
C PRO A 26 -14.14 3.45 -14.63
N LEU A 27 -12.86 3.20 -14.84
CA LEU A 27 -11.91 4.15 -15.42
C LEU A 27 -11.34 3.51 -16.68
N GLU A 28 -11.28 4.27 -17.78
CA GLU A 28 -10.82 3.76 -19.06
C GLU A 28 -9.30 3.65 -19.15
N LYS A 29 -8.59 4.52 -18.41
CA LYS A 29 -7.13 4.56 -18.43
C LYS A 29 -6.54 3.81 -17.23
N SER A 30 -5.59 2.95 -17.52
CA SER A 30 -4.87 2.15 -16.52
C SER A 30 -4.23 3.02 -15.44
N ASP A 31 -3.60 4.12 -15.82
CA ASP A 31 -2.94 5.04 -14.88
C ASP A 31 -3.92 5.65 -13.88
N GLU A 32 -5.09 6.10 -14.36
CA GLU A 32 -6.13 6.65 -13.50
C GLU A 32 -6.70 5.59 -12.56
N ALA A 33 -6.89 4.35 -13.07
CA ALA A 33 -7.37 3.23 -12.28
C ALA A 33 -6.39 2.86 -11.15
N ILE A 34 -5.09 2.88 -11.40
CA ILE A 34 -4.06 2.62 -10.39
C ILE A 34 -4.05 3.71 -9.31
N TYR A 35 -4.15 4.99 -9.67
CA TYR A 35 -4.25 6.06 -8.67
C TYR A 35 -5.49 5.91 -7.79
N GLU A 36 -6.64 5.57 -8.38
CA GLU A 36 -7.87 5.37 -7.63
C GLU A 36 -7.79 4.13 -6.72
N LEU A 37 -7.19 3.05 -7.21
CA LEU A 37 -6.93 1.86 -6.40
C LEU A 37 -6.12 2.21 -5.15
N PHE A 38 -5.02 2.95 -5.27
CA PHE A 38 -4.23 3.35 -4.11
C PHE A 38 -4.96 4.29 -3.16
N ARG A 39 -5.84 5.19 -3.66
CA ARG A 39 -6.72 5.99 -2.80
C ARG A 39 -7.66 5.12 -1.97
N ILE A 40 -8.23 4.07 -2.57
CA ILE A 40 -9.06 3.11 -1.85
C ILE A 40 -8.22 2.36 -0.82
N LEU A 41 -7.05 1.86 -1.20
CA LEU A 41 -6.16 1.09 -0.35
C LEU A 41 -5.58 1.91 0.82
N ASP A 42 -5.42 3.22 0.66
CA ASP A 42 -4.97 4.11 1.74
C ASP A 42 -5.91 4.12 2.96
N ASN A 43 -7.19 3.80 2.77
CA ASN A 43 -8.14 3.64 3.86
C ASN A 43 -7.90 2.38 4.71
N PHE A 44 -7.03 1.47 4.27
CA PHE A 44 -6.62 0.27 5.00
C PHE A 44 -5.22 0.41 5.60
N ASN A 45 -4.59 1.56 5.42
CA ASN A 45 -3.25 1.83 5.93
C ASN A 45 -3.29 2.02 7.45
N VAL A 46 -2.69 1.09 8.17
CA VAL A 46 -2.61 1.11 9.64
C VAL A 46 -1.37 1.88 10.06
N PRO A 47 -1.52 3.03 10.74
CA PRO A 47 -0.38 3.75 11.28
C PRO A 47 0.31 2.96 12.40
N LEU A 48 1.59 3.23 12.61
CA LEU A 48 2.36 2.60 13.66
C LEU A 48 1.70 2.84 15.03
N GLY A 49 1.41 1.77 15.76
CA GLY A 49 0.78 1.82 17.07
C GLY A 49 -0.76 1.85 17.09
N ALA A 50 -1.42 2.10 15.96
CA ALA A 50 -2.89 2.24 15.93
C ALA A 50 -3.67 0.94 16.19
N ALA A 51 -3.05 -0.22 15.97
CA ALA A 51 -3.65 -1.54 16.21
C ALA A 51 -3.05 -2.25 17.43
N GLU A 52 -2.25 -1.55 18.23
CA GLU A 52 -1.70 -2.07 19.46
C GLU A 52 -2.77 -1.98 20.56
N GLY A 53 -3.12 -3.13 21.16
CA GLY A 53 -3.99 -3.15 22.34
C GLY A 53 -3.32 -2.49 23.56
N SER A 54 -4.12 -2.04 24.51
CA SER A 54 -3.63 -1.44 25.78
C SER A 54 -2.78 -2.38 26.65
N ASN A 55 -2.72 -3.68 26.32
CA ASN A 55 -1.95 -4.72 27.00
C ASN A 55 -0.85 -5.30 26.10
N SER A 56 -0.01 -4.45 25.51
CA SER A 56 1.13 -4.88 24.67
C SER A 56 2.16 -5.76 25.42
N GLU A 57 2.06 -5.86 26.75
CA GLU A 57 2.92 -6.73 27.55
C GLU A 57 2.59 -8.23 27.44
N GLN A 58 1.39 -8.58 26.96
CA GLN A 58 0.93 -9.98 26.86
C GLN A 58 1.23 -10.64 25.52
N THR A 59 1.71 -9.91 24.54
CA THR A 59 2.11 -10.52 23.26
C THR A 59 3.57 -10.90 23.30
N ASN A 60 3.89 -12.16 22.94
CA ASN A 60 5.26 -12.67 22.77
C ASN A 60 6.09 -11.94 21.70
N LEU A 61 5.60 -10.79 21.24
CA LEU A 61 6.13 -9.97 20.16
C LEU A 61 6.66 -8.64 20.70
N LYS A 62 7.36 -8.68 21.84
CA LYS A 62 7.98 -7.50 22.46
C LYS A 62 8.81 -6.73 21.43
N GLY A 63 8.40 -5.51 21.11
CA GLY A 63 9.07 -4.64 20.15
C GLY A 63 8.56 -4.73 18.70
N MET A 64 7.64 -5.64 18.36
CA MET A 64 6.95 -5.61 17.07
C MET A 64 5.70 -4.71 17.15
N ARG A 65 5.66 -3.72 16.28
CA ARG A 65 4.51 -2.81 16.15
C ARG A 65 3.71 -3.15 14.91
N SER A 66 2.39 -3.23 15.07
CA SER A 66 1.49 -3.48 13.95
C SER A 66 1.34 -2.22 13.11
N SER A 67 1.72 -2.31 11.84
CA SER A 67 1.53 -1.24 10.85
C SER A 67 1.45 -1.82 9.45
N THR A 68 0.95 -1.04 8.50
CA THR A 68 1.00 -1.42 7.10
C THR A 68 2.41 -1.17 6.57
N ILE A 69 3.12 -2.25 6.28
CA ILE A 69 4.52 -2.20 5.81
C ILE A 69 4.58 -1.88 4.32
N TRP A 70 3.68 -2.43 3.53
CA TRP A 70 3.57 -2.22 2.09
C TRP A 70 2.13 -2.30 1.62
N THR A 71 1.86 -1.71 0.47
CA THR A 71 0.58 -1.79 -0.23
C THR A 71 0.86 -2.12 -1.69
N SER A 72 0.13 -3.06 -2.26
CA SER A 72 0.29 -3.46 -3.66
C SER A 72 -1.04 -3.57 -4.38
N GLY A 73 -1.00 -3.33 -5.69
CA GLY A 73 -2.12 -3.50 -6.59
C GLY A 73 -1.65 -4.10 -7.92
N TRP A 74 -2.52 -4.86 -8.57
CA TRP A 74 -2.21 -5.53 -9.83
C TRP A 74 -3.07 -5.00 -10.98
N ASP A 75 -2.44 -4.62 -12.06
CA ASP A 75 -3.06 -4.54 -13.37
C ASP A 75 -2.91 -5.92 -14.04
N LEU A 76 -3.98 -6.70 -14.01
CA LEU A 76 -3.96 -8.06 -14.56
C LEU A 76 -3.95 -8.05 -16.09
N THR A 77 -4.48 -7.01 -16.73
CA THR A 77 -4.51 -6.86 -18.19
C THR A 77 -3.10 -6.59 -18.71
N GLN A 78 -2.40 -5.64 -18.12
CA GLN A 78 -1.05 -5.25 -18.50
C GLN A 78 0.03 -6.14 -17.85
N LYS A 79 -0.35 -6.98 -16.89
CA LYS A 79 0.55 -7.81 -16.06
C LYS A 79 1.61 -6.97 -15.34
N VAL A 80 1.14 -5.92 -14.66
CA VAL A 80 1.99 -5.01 -13.91
C VAL A 80 1.62 -5.04 -12.44
N LEU A 81 2.61 -5.28 -11.59
CA LEU A 81 2.52 -5.10 -10.15
C LEU A 81 2.91 -3.66 -9.81
N TYR A 82 2.05 -2.97 -9.09
CA TYR A 82 2.34 -1.66 -8.49
C TYR A 82 2.45 -1.81 -6.99
N PHE A 83 3.35 -1.07 -6.37
CA PHE A 83 3.51 -1.11 -4.92
C PHE A 83 4.15 0.16 -4.38
N HIS A 84 3.92 0.41 -3.11
CA HIS A 84 4.68 1.35 -2.28
C HIS A 84 4.88 0.76 -0.88
N THR A 85 5.76 1.35 -0.10
CA THR A 85 6.09 0.90 1.25
C THR A 85 5.83 1.99 2.28
N GLN A 86 5.95 1.64 3.57
CA GLN A 86 5.91 2.62 4.65
C GLN A 86 7.03 3.68 4.57
N HIS A 87 8.17 3.32 3.96
CA HIS A 87 9.34 4.18 3.84
C HIS A 87 9.36 5.00 2.55
N ASN A 88 8.63 4.57 1.53
CA ASN A 88 8.52 5.28 0.26
C ASN A 88 7.11 5.15 -0.30
N ARG A 89 6.33 6.23 -0.19
CA ARG A 89 4.93 6.28 -0.62
C ARG A 89 4.78 6.51 -2.14
N ARG A 90 5.85 6.76 -2.87
CA ARG A 90 5.82 6.83 -4.33
C ARG A 90 5.55 5.44 -4.90
N ALA A 91 4.50 5.31 -5.71
CA ALA A 91 4.21 4.06 -6.40
C ALA A 91 5.35 3.69 -7.36
N ARG A 92 5.78 2.45 -7.28
CA ARG A 92 6.77 1.80 -8.15
C ARG A 92 6.09 0.64 -8.83
N GLN A 93 6.64 0.18 -9.95
CA GLN A 93 6.05 -0.90 -10.73
C GLN A 93 7.06 -1.95 -11.13
N VAL A 94 6.55 -3.18 -11.27
CA VAL A 94 7.24 -4.31 -11.88
C VAL A 94 6.39 -4.81 -13.03
N THR A 95 6.92 -4.77 -14.24
CA THR A 95 6.24 -5.26 -15.45
C THR A 95 6.65 -6.70 -15.70
N LEU A 96 5.75 -7.66 -15.49
CA LEU A 96 6.09 -9.09 -15.59
C LEU A 96 6.56 -9.50 -16.99
N ASN A 97 6.01 -8.91 -18.03
CA ASN A 97 6.41 -9.23 -19.41
C ASN A 97 7.86 -8.80 -19.76
N LYS A 98 8.53 -8.07 -18.87
CA LYS A 98 9.95 -7.68 -19.02
C LYS A 98 10.90 -8.55 -18.21
N ILE A 99 10.37 -9.52 -17.46
CA ILE A 99 11.17 -10.44 -16.65
C ILE A 99 11.39 -11.71 -17.42
N ASP A 100 12.64 -12.15 -17.49
CA ASP A 100 12.99 -13.49 -17.96
C ASP A 100 12.77 -14.50 -16.84
N PHE A 101 11.75 -15.34 -16.97
CA PHE A 101 11.44 -16.42 -16.03
C PHE A 101 12.11 -17.75 -16.39
N THR A 102 12.92 -17.80 -17.44
CA THR A 102 13.60 -19.03 -17.87
C THR A 102 14.97 -19.21 -17.22
N GLY A 103 15.46 -18.18 -16.52
CA GLY A 103 16.73 -18.23 -15.80
C GLY A 103 16.68 -19.18 -14.61
N GLU A 104 17.82 -19.81 -14.30
CA GLU A 104 17.98 -20.71 -13.15
C GLU A 104 18.19 -19.96 -11.83
N GLU A 105 18.54 -18.67 -11.88
CA GLU A 105 18.81 -17.85 -10.72
C GLU A 105 17.60 -17.01 -10.31
N ILE A 106 17.39 -16.89 -8.99
CA ILE A 106 16.35 -16.02 -8.43
C ILE A 106 16.91 -14.60 -8.33
N ALA A 107 16.30 -13.68 -9.07
CA ALA A 107 16.62 -12.26 -8.94
C ALA A 107 15.96 -11.64 -7.71
N HIS A 108 16.71 -10.89 -6.92
CA HIS A 108 16.24 -10.20 -5.74
C HIS A 108 16.31 -8.68 -5.96
N ILE A 109 15.21 -7.99 -5.67
CA ILE A 109 15.14 -6.52 -5.69
C ILE A 109 14.75 -6.06 -4.30
N ALA A 110 15.57 -5.19 -3.69
CA ALA A 110 15.23 -4.57 -2.43
C ALA A 110 13.97 -3.70 -2.58
N LEU A 111 13.03 -3.84 -1.64
CA LEU A 111 11.83 -3.00 -1.64
C LEU A 111 12.17 -1.52 -1.40
N ASP A 112 13.12 -1.26 -0.51
CA ASP A 112 13.61 0.07 -0.19
C ASP A 112 15.11 0.05 0.04
N ASP A 113 15.82 1.01 -0.54
CA ASP A 113 17.26 1.20 -0.32
C ASP A 113 17.52 1.94 1.00
N LYS A 114 16.53 2.70 1.48
CA LYS A 114 16.62 3.54 2.68
C LYS A 114 15.33 3.44 3.50
N LYS A 115 15.47 3.54 4.81
CA LYS A 115 14.32 3.62 5.75
C LYS A 115 13.68 5.01 5.80
N GLU A 116 14.32 6.01 5.21
CA GLU A 116 13.84 7.39 5.20
C GLU A 116 13.11 7.67 3.89
N GLN A 117 11.98 8.37 3.98
CA GLN A 117 11.23 8.77 2.80
C GLN A 117 11.97 9.87 2.04
N ASP A 118 11.93 9.79 0.72
CA ASP A 118 12.41 10.83 -0.17
C ASP A 118 11.41 12.00 -0.19
N ILE A 119 11.67 13.00 0.66
CA ILE A 119 10.86 14.22 0.74
C ILE A 119 11.50 15.27 -0.15
N LYS A 120 10.82 15.64 -1.25
CA LYS A 120 11.27 16.69 -2.14
C LYS A 120 10.97 18.06 -1.54
N ASP A 121 12.02 18.83 -1.28
CA ASP A 121 11.87 20.24 -0.92
C ASP A 121 11.51 21.08 -2.18
N ILE A 122 10.38 21.79 -2.11
CA ILE A 122 9.89 22.69 -3.16
C ILE A 122 9.85 24.14 -2.70
N THR A 123 10.57 24.48 -1.63
CA THR A 123 10.63 25.85 -1.12
C THR A 123 11.17 26.78 -2.21
N LEU A 124 10.41 27.82 -2.54
CA LEU A 124 10.88 28.88 -3.43
C LEU A 124 11.87 29.75 -2.67
N ASN A 125 13.11 29.80 -3.15
CA ASN A 125 14.06 30.80 -2.67
C ASN A 125 13.55 32.18 -3.11
N ALA A 126 13.02 32.97 -2.17
CA ALA A 126 12.73 34.37 -2.43
C ALA A 126 14.05 35.08 -2.82
N ARG A 127 14.06 35.72 -3.98
CA ARG A 127 15.15 36.59 -4.42
C ARG A 127 15.02 37.94 -3.77
#